data_5cf367528f62042fab4e2d13207d1c34
#
_entry.id   5cf367528f62042fab4e2d13207d1c34
#
_cell.length_a   1.000
_cell.length_b   1.000
_cell.length_c   1.000
_cell.angle_alpha   90.00
_cell.angle_beta   90.00
_cell.angle_gamma   90.00
#
_symmetry.space_group_name_H-M   'P 1'
#
loop_
_entity.id
_entity.type
_entity.pdbx_description
1 polymer ?
#
loop_
_entity_poly.entity_id
_entity_poly.type
_entity_poly.pdbx_seq_one_letter_code
_entity_poly.pdbx_strand_id
1 'polypeptide(L)'
;MRKQILVLFLMLTMICSFSACNKERAANVSEAAEELTTMEDGEVQVSYCGADGNTVVFESESYTWDNNGTITQVYSLHGKVPDNADLKNLPVLVSYKGTSMSINGAEVGTDGIFTGTIDFTRGVTMIRLEYGDGSSRLYYVAAYPSTFDTSVYVDYSSLKKFASLSAGESYKGQWNQECPFLDRITEDQINAASDAATQLSELDLQQITYGVEDAETCLDALTAYGNETGIPISGADRSSHGSFFDISVAGTDNTFGGTYTENGVCSTAGLWMCQVTRGQITITLDPATASIFYLMPGDVVAWSYSCNLGYDLGAPIR
;
A
#
# COMPACT_ATOMS: atom_id res chain seq x y z
N MET A 1 36.10 23.58 41.79
CA MET A 1 34.68 23.83 42.09
C MET A 1 33.83 24.15 40.85
N ARG A 2 34.19 25.08 39.93
CA ARG A 2 33.32 25.43 38.76
C ARG A 2 33.06 24.28 37.77
N LYS A 3 34.01 23.35 37.53
CA LYS A 3 33.83 22.20 36.65
C LYS A 3 32.87 21.13 37.22
N GLN A 4 32.82 20.94 38.52
CA GLN A 4 31.95 19.96 39.15
C GLN A 4 30.51 20.45 39.21
N ILE A 5 30.28 21.77 39.32
CA ILE A 5 28.94 22.34 39.30
C ILE A 5 28.32 22.25 37.86
N LEU A 6 29.14 22.42 36.83
CA LEU A 6 28.67 22.34 35.44
C LEU A 6 28.23 20.90 35.07
N VAL A 7 28.98 19.87 35.52
CA VAL A 7 28.62 18.47 35.30
C VAL A 7 27.36 18.08 36.08
N LEU A 8 27.19 18.60 37.30
CA LEU A 8 25.98 18.37 38.09
C LEU A 8 24.74 19.01 37.44
N PHE A 9 24.89 20.21 36.85
CA PHE A 9 23.81 20.91 36.17
C PHE A 9 23.41 20.19 34.85
N LEU A 10 24.39 19.68 34.10
CA LEU A 10 24.12 18.87 32.89
C LEU A 10 23.46 17.53 33.24
N MET A 11 23.87 16.85 34.31
CA MET A 11 23.20 15.64 34.77
C MET A 11 21.77 15.92 35.27
N LEU A 12 21.54 17.04 35.95
CA LEU A 12 20.21 17.42 36.43
C LEU A 12 19.25 17.76 35.30
N THR A 13 19.75 18.42 34.24
CA THR A 13 18.95 18.70 33.04
C THR A 13 18.64 17.44 32.23
N MET A 14 19.58 16.47 32.13
CA MET A 14 19.29 15.15 31.53
C MET A 14 18.26 14.36 32.36
N ILE A 15 18.37 14.34 33.68
CA ILE A 15 17.40 13.65 34.55
C ILE A 15 16.01 14.29 34.45
N CYS A 16 15.93 15.63 34.37
CA CYS A 16 14.64 16.31 34.18
C CYS A 16 14.00 16.02 32.80
N SER A 17 14.79 15.96 31.72
CA SER A 17 14.29 15.59 30.40
C SER A 17 13.82 14.15 30.34
N PHE A 18 14.53 13.20 30.97
CA PHE A 18 14.08 11.81 31.10
C PHE A 18 12.82 11.66 31.96
N SER A 19 12.65 12.48 32.98
CA SER A 19 11.45 12.45 33.83
C SER A 19 10.21 13.04 33.15
N ALA A 20 10.36 14.06 32.31
CA ALA A 20 9.26 14.64 31.54
C ALA A 20 8.78 13.66 30.46
N CYS A 21 9.69 13.12 29.66
CA CYS A 21 9.35 12.08 28.67
C CYS A 21 8.66 10.85 29.30
N ASN A 22 9.11 10.41 30.49
CA ASN A 22 8.48 9.26 31.15
C ASN A 22 7.07 9.57 31.70
N LYS A 23 6.78 10.81 32.10
CA LYS A 23 5.44 11.19 32.58
C LYS A 23 4.44 11.29 31.44
N GLU A 24 4.83 11.90 30.33
CA GLU A 24 3.96 12.00 29.14
C GLU A 24 3.74 10.61 28.51
N ARG A 25 4.78 9.81 28.41
CA ARG A 25 4.67 8.43 27.95
C ARG A 25 3.75 7.58 28.85
N ALA A 26 3.82 7.77 30.17
CA ALA A 26 2.93 7.10 31.11
C ALA A 26 1.47 7.61 31.01
N ALA A 27 1.25 8.89 30.71
CA ALA A 27 -0.09 9.44 30.48
C ALA A 27 -0.70 8.86 29.19
N ASN A 28 0.04 8.82 28.10
CA ASN A 28 -0.41 8.25 26.82
C ASN A 28 -0.74 6.76 26.94
N VAL A 29 0.05 6.00 27.70
CA VAL A 29 -0.24 4.57 27.96
C VAL A 29 -1.48 4.40 28.85
N SER A 30 -1.72 5.32 29.81
CA SER A 30 -2.92 5.28 30.64
C SER A 30 -4.19 5.59 29.85
N GLU A 31 -4.12 6.55 28.94
CA GLU A 31 -5.21 6.90 28.03
C GLU A 31 -5.52 5.76 27.07
N ALA A 32 -4.48 5.15 26.46
CA ALA A 32 -4.61 3.98 25.62
C ALA A 32 -5.21 2.77 26.37
N ALA A 33 -4.90 2.61 27.66
CA ALA A 33 -5.50 1.56 28.46
C ALA A 33 -6.99 1.80 28.76
N GLU A 34 -7.44 3.04 28.83
CA GLU A 34 -8.86 3.39 28.93
C GLU A 34 -9.56 3.16 27.59
N GLU A 35 -8.95 3.54 26.46
CA GLU A 35 -9.45 3.28 25.11
C GLU A 35 -9.65 1.77 24.84
N LEU A 36 -8.70 0.94 25.25
CA LEU A 36 -8.82 -0.53 25.10
C LEU A 36 -10.11 -1.09 25.68
N THR A 37 -10.66 -0.47 26.71
CA THR A 37 -11.94 -0.91 27.32
C THR A 37 -13.14 -0.64 26.45
N THR A 38 -13.04 0.31 25.52
CA THR A 38 -14.13 0.73 24.62
C THR A 38 -13.96 0.19 23.21
N MET A 39 -12.77 -0.33 22.84
CA MET A 39 -12.51 -0.90 21.52
C MET A 39 -13.33 -2.16 21.30
N GLU A 40 -13.79 -2.38 20.08
CA GLU A 40 -14.40 -3.63 19.65
C GLU A 40 -13.34 -4.71 19.37
N ASP A 41 -13.76 -5.98 19.43
CA ASP A 41 -12.84 -7.07 19.10
C ASP A 41 -12.40 -6.94 17.64
N GLY A 42 -11.07 -6.90 17.44
CA GLY A 42 -10.46 -6.76 16.12
C GLY A 42 -10.13 -5.33 15.70
N GLU A 43 -10.28 -4.38 16.56
CA GLU A 43 -9.83 -3.01 16.31
C GLU A 43 -8.35 -2.84 16.58
N VAL A 44 -7.73 -1.98 15.77
CA VAL A 44 -6.36 -1.49 15.93
C VAL A 44 -6.40 0.03 15.82
N GLN A 45 -5.78 0.71 16.76
CA GLN A 45 -5.55 2.14 16.72
C GLN A 45 -4.05 2.42 16.77
N VAL A 46 -3.57 3.24 15.86
CA VAL A 46 -2.18 3.68 15.81
C VAL A 46 -2.14 5.18 16.10
N SER A 47 -1.23 5.59 16.95
CA SER A 47 -0.99 7.00 17.25
C SER A 47 0.49 7.33 17.14
N TYR A 48 0.83 8.40 16.43
CA TYR A 48 2.14 9.02 16.52
C TYR A 48 2.24 9.78 17.86
N CYS A 49 3.37 9.66 18.54
CA CYS A 49 3.63 10.30 19.81
C CYS A 49 4.91 11.14 19.70
N GLY A 50 4.75 12.42 19.35
CA GLY A 50 5.88 13.35 19.22
C GLY A 50 6.56 13.67 20.56
N ALA A 51 7.85 13.97 20.50
CA ALA A 51 8.62 14.38 21.68
C ALA A 51 8.16 15.73 22.30
N ASP A 52 7.40 16.50 21.54
CA ASP A 52 6.78 17.77 21.92
C ASP A 52 5.40 17.60 22.56
N GLY A 53 4.95 16.36 22.77
CA GLY A 53 3.63 16.02 23.30
C GLY A 53 2.50 16.02 22.25
N ASN A 54 2.81 16.31 20.99
CA ASN A 54 1.83 16.20 19.92
C ASN A 54 1.51 14.75 19.63
N THR A 55 0.23 14.41 19.63
CA THR A 55 -0.26 13.08 19.28
C THR A 55 -1.13 13.19 18.03
N VAL A 56 -0.89 12.29 17.07
CA VAL A 56 -1.73 12.16 15.87
C VAL A 56 -2.28 10.73 15.85
N VAL A 57 -3.60 10.62 15.97
CA VAL A 57 -4.30 9.36 15.82
C VAL A 57 -4.43 9.07 14.32
N PHE A 58 -4.06 7.87 13.91
CA PHE A 58 -4.18 7.46 12.51
C PHE A 58 -5.65 7.15 12.21
N GLU A 59 -6.09 7.62 11.07
CA GLU A 59 -7.42 7.32 10.56
C GLU A 59 -7.47 5.87 10.04
N SER A 60 -8.59 5.21 10.31
CA SER A 60 -8.84 3.85 9.83
C SER A 60 -9.79 3.89 8.64
N GLU A 61 -9.41 3.25 7.56
CA GLU A 61 -10.24 3.10 6.38
C GLU A 61 -10.31 1.63 6.00
N SER A 62 -11.47 1.18 5.55
CA SER A 62 -11.65 -0.16 5.02
C SER A 62 -12.46 -0.13 3.74
N TYR A 63 -12.12 -1.01 2.84
CA TYR A 63 -12.78 -1.19 1.58
C TYR A 63 -13.20 -2.65 1.43
N THR A 64 -14.42 -2.85 0.99
CA THR A 64 -14.96 -4.19 0.71
C THR A 64 -15.12 -4.35 -0.79
N TRP A 65 -14.44 -5.31 -1.34
CA TRP A 65 -14.55 -5.66 -2.75
C TRP A 65 -15.28 -7.00 -2.89
N ASP A 66 -16.34 -6.99 -3.68
CA ASP A 66 -17.09 -8.20 -4.04
C ASP A 66 -16.70 -8.61 -5.47
N ASN A 67 -15.89 -9.66 -5.57
CA ASN A 67 -15.57 -10.29 -6.85
C ASN A 67 -16.48 -11.52 -7.03
N ASN A 68 -17.66 -11.31 -7.59
CA ASN A 68 -18.63 -12.35 -7.90
C ASN A 68 -18.93 -13.31 -6.72
N GLY A 69 -19.14 -12.75 -5.54
CA GLY A 69 -19.45 -13.47 -4.31
C GLY A 69 -18.24 -13.82 -3.45
N THR A 70 -17.02 -13.47 -3.88
CA THR A 70 -15.85 -13.52 -3.01
C THR A 70 -15.62 -12.12 -2.45
N ILE A 71 -15.92 -11.93 -1.18
CA ILE A 71 -15.74 -10.66 -0.51
C ILE A 71 -14.31 -10.57 0.03
N THR A 72 -13.54 -9.62 -0.49
CA THR A 72 -12.22 -9.27 0.03
C THR A 72 -12.33 -7.94 0.75
N GLN A 73 -11.87 -7.89 1.98
CA GLN A 73 -11.81 -6.66 2.74
C GLN A 73 -10.36 -6.25 2.97
N VAL A 74 -10.06 -5.01 2.60
CA VAL A 74 -8.75 -4.39 2.75
C VAL A 74 -8.85 -3.28 3.80
N TYR A 75 -7.84 -3.18 4.66
CA TYR A 75 -7.81 -2.21 5.76
C TYR A 75 -6.56 -1.35 5.65
N SER A 76 -6.72 -0.07 5.94
CA SER A 76 -5.63 0.89 6.01
C SER A 76 -5.69 1.70 7.30
N LEU A 77 -4.51 2.06 7.81
CA LEU A 77 -4.34 3.03 8.89
C LEU A 77 -3.37 4.09 8.37
N HIS A 78 -3.77 5.33 8.39
CA HIS A 78 -2.93 6.40 7.86
C HIS A 78 -2.95 7.64 8.76
N GLY A 79 -1.80 8.30 8.88
CA GLY A 79 -1.67 9.46 9.74
C GLY A 79 -0.75 10.53 9.16
N LYS A 80 -1.23 11.77 9.21
CA LYS A 80 -0.46 12.94 8.85
C LYS A 80 0.42 13.35 10.04
N VAL A 81 1.72 13.16 9.89
CA VAL A 81 2.70 13.52 10.91
C VAL A 81 3.33 14.89 10.61
N PRO A 82 3.94 15.58 11.60
CA PRO A 82 4.66 16.82 11.35
C PRO A 82 5.73 16.67 10.25
N ASP A 83 5.92 17.70 9.42
CA ASP A 83 6.87 17.65 8.28
C ASP A 83 8.33 17.37 8.69
N ASN A 84 8.67 17.64 9.96
CA ASN A 84 9.99 17.33 10.51
C ASN A 84 10.06 16.01 11.28
N ALA A 85 9.03 15.17 11.23
CA ALA A 85 9.04 13.88 11.90
C ALA A 85 10.07 12.94 11.26
N ASP A 86 10.80 12.19 12.10
CA ASP A 86 11.72 11.16 11.62
C ASP A 86 10.95 9.89 11.26
N LEU A 87 10.56 9.78 9.99
CA LEU A 87 9.83 8.59 9.48
C LEU A 87 10.61 7.29 9.62
N LYS A 88 11.93 7.36 9.78
CA LYS A 88 12.76 6.17 10.00
C LYS A 88 12.66 5.62 11.41
N ASN A 89 12.41 6.48 12.39
CA ASN A 89 12.28 6.10 13.79
C ASN A 89 11.04 6.76 14.40
N LEU A 90 9.89 6.63 13.69
CA LEU A 90 8.66 7.30 14.10
C LEU A 90 8.14 6.69 15.41
N PRO A 91 8.04 7.46 16.50
CA PRO A 91 7.52 6.96 17.75
C PRO A 91 6.00 6.75 17.65
N VAL A 92 5.56 5.55 17.97
CA VAL A 92 4.14 5.18 17.90
C VAL A 92 3.67 4.48 19.16
N LEU A 93 2.38 4.65 19.42
CA LEU A 93 1.59 3.87 20.34
C LEU A 93 0.56 3.11 19.50
N VAL A 94 0.49 1.79 19.69
CA VAL A 94 -0.52 0.96 19.02
C VAL A 94 -1.36 0.27 20.09
N SER A 95 -2.66 0.53 20.08
CA SER A 95 -3.65 -0.17 20.88
C SER A 95 -4.38 -1.18 20.00
N TYR A 96 -4.61 -2.38 20.49
CA TYR A 96 -5.28 -3.42 19.70
C TYR A 96 -6.08 -4.39 20.57
N LYS A 97 -7.13 -4.94 20.00
CA LYS A 97 -7.97 -5.93 20.66
C LYS A 97 -7.99 -7.24 19.85
N GLY A 98 -7.09 -8.14 20.21
CA GLY A 98 -6.87 -9.44 19.59
C GLY A 98 -6.02 -10.33 20.50
N THR A 99 -5.72 -11.55 20.07
CA THR A 99 -4.91 -12.50 20.84
C THR A 99 -3.42 -12.24 20.72
N SER A 100 -2.97 -11.77 19.56
CA SER A 100 -1.58 -11.33 19.34
C SER A 100 -1.51 -10.35 18.18
N MET A 101 -0.45 -9.57 18.12
CA MET A 101 -0.18 -8.64 17.06
C MET A 101 1.26 -8.76 16.57
N SER A 102 1.45 -8.65 15.26
CA SER A 102 2.77 -8.51 14.66
C SER A 102 2.86 -7.24 13.80
N ILE A 103 4.03 -6.61 13.79
CA ILE A 103 4.36 -5.48 12.93
C ILE A 103 5.47 -5.94 11.99
N ASN A 104 5.22 -5.88 10.67
CA ASN A 104 6.15 -6.35 9.64
C ASN A 104 6.65 -7.79 9.89
N GLY A 105 5.78 -8.64 10.40
CA GLY A 105 6.07 -10.04 10.72
C GLY A 105 6.80 -10.29 12.04
N ALA A 106 7.19 -9.25 12.79
CA ALA A 106 7.73 -9.38 14.13
C ALA A 106 6.61 -9.30 15.17
N GLU A 107 6.49 -10.32 16.00
CA GLU A 107 5.53 -10.33 17.13
C GLU A 107 5.91 -9.23 18.15
N VAL A 108 4.93 -8.39 18.52
CA VAL A 108 5.19 -7.20 19.34
C VAL A 108 4.50 -7.22 20.72
N GLY A 109 3.82 -8.30 21.04
CA GLY A 109 3.27 -8.52 22.39
C GLY A 109 1.84 -9.04 22.39
N THR A 110 1.36 -9.31 23.60
CA THR A 110 0.03 -9.89 23.88
C THR A 110 -0.79 -9.01 24.84
N ASP A 111 -0.28 -7.83 25.18
CA ASP A 111 -0.85 -7.01 26.28
C ASP A 111 -1.87 -5.98 25.76
N GLY A 112 -2.21 -6.00 24.47
CA GLY A 112 -3.12 -5.05 23.84
C GLY A 112 -2.52 -3.67 23.55
N ILE A 113 -1.31 -3.39 24.00
CA ILE A 113 -0.61 -2.11 23.81
C ILE A 113 0.84 -2.37 23.38
N PHE A 114 1.24 -1.68 22.31
CA PHE A 114 2.64 -1.61 21.90
C PHE A 114 3.10 -0.15 21.91
N THR A 115 4.29 0.11 22.48
CA THR A 115 4.96 1.42 22.39
C THR A 115 6.37 1.22 21.87
N GLY A 116 6.69 1.92 20.78
CA GLY A 116 8.01 1.76 20.14
C GLY A 116 8.21 2.72 19.01
N THR A 117 9.16 2.43 18.16
CA THR A 117 9.40 3.14 16.91
C THR A 117 9.16 2.21 15.74
N ILE A 118 8.61 2.76 14.65
CA ILE A 118 8.43 2.06 13.38
C ILE A 118 9.23 2.80 12.32
N ASP A 119 9.92 2.04 11.46
CA ASP A 119 10.61 2.56 10.27
C ASP A 119 9.64 2.48 9.08
N PHE A 120 9.09 3.62 8.69
CA PHE A 120 8.20 3.75 7.55
C PHE A 120 8.93 3.95 6.22
N THR A 121 10.26 4.10 6.23
CA THR A 121 11.05 4.36 5.01
C THR A 121 11.46 3.09 4.28
N ARG A 122 11.32 1.91 4.89
CA ARG A 122 11.78 0.62 4.37
C ARG A 122 10.64 -0.30 3.99
N GLY A 123 10.07 -0.07 2.82
CA GLY A 123 9.01 -0.94 2.32
C GLY A 123 7.67 -0.70 3.00
N VAL A 124 6.80 -1.69 2.99
CA VAL A 124 5.41 -1.58 3.43
C VAL A 124 5.31 -1.92 4.90
N THR A 125 4.76 -1.00 5.69
CA THR A 125 4.43 -1.29 7.08
C THR A 125 3.08 -2.01 7.14
N MET A 126 3.08 -3.18 7.75
CA MET A 126 1.89 -4.01 7.93
C MET A 126 1.70 -4.38 9.39
N ILE A 127 0.49 -4.19 9.90
CA ILE A 127 0.08 -4.74 11.19
C ILE A 127 -0.84 -5.93 10.92
N ARG A 128 -0.48 -7.09 11.45
CA ARG A 128 -1.35 -8.28 11.46
C ARG A 128 -1.87 -8.50 12.86
N LEU A 129 -3.17 -8.57 12.99
CA LEU A 129 -3.88 -8.88 14.23
C LEU A 129 -4.46 -10.29 14.13
N GLU A 130 -4.16 -11.14 15.11
CA GLU A 130 -4.69 -12.49 15.21
C GLU A 130 -5.86 -12.53 16.19
N TYR A 131 -6.85 -13.36 15.93
CA TYR A 131 -8.05 -13.53 16.75
C TYR A 131 -8.09 -14.90 17.44
N GLY A 132 -8.92 -15.02 18.45
CA GLY A 132 -9.07 -16.26 19.22
C GLY A 132 -9.66 -17.44 18.44
N ASP A 133 -10.30 -17.19 17.30
CA ASP A 133 -10.84 -18.20 16.38
C ASP A 133 -9.80 -18.68 15.33
N GLY A 134 -8.56 -18.13 15.37
CA GLY A 134 -7.50 -18.44 14.43
C GLY A 134 -7.56 -17.65 13.12
N SER A 135 -8.53 -16.77 12.94
CA SER A 135 -8.54 -15.82 11.83
C SER A 135 -7.57 -14.65 12.09
N SER A 136 -7.24 -13.90 11.04
CA SER A 136 -6.38 -12.72 11.16
C SER A 136 -6.86 -11.59 10.27
N ARG A 137 -6.49 -10.36 10.64
CA ARG A 137 -6.72 -9.16 9.85
C ARG A 137 -5.39 -8.46 9.58
N LEU A 138 -5.20 -7.98 8.35
CA LEU A 138 -4.02 -7.27 7.93
C LEU A 138 -4.37 -5.80 7.65
N TYR A 139 -3.58 -4.89 8.22
CA TYR A 139 -3.66 -3.46 7.99
C TYR A 139 -2.42 -2.97 7.27
N TYR A 140 -2.60 -2.19 6.22
CA TYR A 140 -1.53 -1.38 5.63
C TYR A 140 -1.44 -0.07 6.39
N VAL A 141 -0.23 0.30 6.81
CA VAL A 141 -0.04 1.47 7.67
C VAL A 141 0.88 2.47 6.98
N ALA A 142 0.43 3.72 6.89
CA ALA A 142 1.19 4.83 6.33
C ALA A 142 1.28 6.00 7.29
N ALA A 143 2.47 6.64 7.32
CA ALA A 143 2.68 7.91 8.01
C ALA A 143 3.33 8.88 7.01
N TYR A 144 2.74 10.05 6.79
CA TYR A 144 3.19 11.00 5.76
C TYR A 144 3.19 12.44 6.26
N PRO A 145 4.10 13.28 5.74
CA PRO A 145 4.08 14.73 5.99
C PRO A 145 2.99 15.41 5.15
N SER A 146 2.78 16.71 5.37
CA SER A 146 1.73 17.48 4.68
C SER A 146 1.88 17.48 3.16
N THR A 147 3.12 17.58 2.68
CA THR A 147 3.43 17.62 1.24
C THR A 147 4.74 16.89 0.96
N PHE A 148 4.80 16.19 -0.17
CA PHE A 148 6.01 15.52 -0.63
C PHE A 148 5.88 15.17 -2.11
N ASP A 149 6.99 14.81 -2.76
CA ASP A 149 7.00 14.38 -4.14
C ASP A 149 7.05 12.86 -4.25
N THR A 150 6.36 12.33 -5.25
CA THR A 150 6.44 10.93 -5.68
C THR A 150 6.64 10.85 -7.18
N SER A 151 7.12 9.71 -7.67
CA SER A 151 7.26 9.46 -9.11
C SER A 151 6.16 8.52 -9.58
N VAL A 152 5.53 8.87 -10.71
CA VAL A 152 4.44 8.06 -11.29
C VAL A 152 4.73 7.79 -12.75
N TYR A 153 4.51 6.55 -13.20
CA TYR A 153 4.62 6.18 -14.60
C TYR A 153 3.71 4.99 -14.94
N VAL A 154 3.48 4.79 -16.24
CA VAL A 154 2.72 3.68 -16.79
C VAL A 154 3.68 2.68 -17.46
N ASP A 155 3.55 1.40 -17.14
CA ASP A 155 4.34 0.31 -17.72
C ASP A 155 3.45 -0.70 -18.44
N TYR A 156 3.75 -0.95 -19.71
CA TYR A 156 3.08 -1.95 -20.54
C TYR A 156 4.06 -2.99 -21.12
N SER A 157 5.17 -3.19 -20.43
CA SER A 157 6.20 -4.16 -20.85
C SER A 157 5.67 -5.59 -20.95
N SER A 158 4.70 -5.96 -20.12
CA SER A 158 4.03 -7.26 -20.19
C SER A 158 3.25 -7.43 -21.50
N LEU A 159 2.57 -6.39 -21.99
CA LEU A 159 1.90 -6.44 -23.30
C LEU A 159 2.90 -6.66 -24.43
N LYS A 160 4.01 -5.92 -24.44
CA LYS A 160 5.08 -6.09 -25.46
C LYS A 160 5.66 -7.50 -25.44
N LYS A 161 5.91 -8.02 -24.24
CA LYS A 161 6.43 -9.37 -24.06
C LYS A 161 5.41 -10.39 -24.60
N PHE A 162 4.14 -10.23 -24.25
CA PHE A 162 3.07 -11.13 -24.69
C PHE A 162 2.90 -11.09 -26.22
N ALA A 163 2.86 -9.89 -26.82
CA ALA A 163 2.76 -9.68 -28.27
C ALA A 163 3.94 -10.29 -29.06
N SER A 164 5.08 -10.56 -28.41
CA SER A 164 6.25 -11.18 -29.06
C SER A 164 6.24 -12.70 -29.10
N LEU A 165 5.22 -13.33 -28.50
CA LEU A 165 5.09 -14.79 -28.44
C LEU A 165 4.44 -15.36 -29.70
N SER A 166 4.52 -16.69 -29.86
CA SER A 166 3.85 -17.41 -30.94
C SER A 166 2.64 -18.18 -30.41
N ALA A 167 1.64 -18.35 -31.26
CA ALA A 167 0.48 -19.15 -30.91
C ALA A 167 0.87 -20.56 -30.47
N GLY A 168 0.30 -21.03 -29.37
CA GLY A 168 0.61 -22.32 -28.76
C GLY A 168 1.77 -22.33 -27.77
N GLU A 169 2.50 -21.20 -27.61
CA GLU A 169 3.48 -21.03 -26.53
C GLU A 169 2.78 -20.81 -25.19
N SER A 170 3.48 -21.15 -24.10
CA SER A 170 3.05 -20.78 -22.76
C SER A 170 3.59 -19.40 -22.37
N TYR A 171 2.77 -18.60 -21.72
CA TYR A 171 3.21 -17.32 -21.16
C TYR A 171 3.97 -17.53 -19.86
N LYS A 172 5.12 -16.91 -19.76
CA LYS A 172 5.94 -16.96 -18.56
C LYS A 172 6.02 -15.58 -17.91
N GLY A 173 5.58 -15.55 -16.68
CA GLY A 173 5.59 -14.36 -15.85
C GLY A 173 6.96 -14.01 -15.29
N GLN A 174 6.95 -13.22 -14.24
CA GLN A 174 8.14 -12.88 -13.47
C GLN A 174 8.78 -14.17 -12.93
N TRP A 175 10.10 -14.22 -12.84
CA TRP A 175 10.89 -15.41 -12.47
C TRP A 175 10.72 -16.63 -13.39
N ASN A 176 10.26 -16.43 -14.61
CA ASN A 176 10.13 -17.49 -15.61
C ASN A 176 9.16 -18.63 -15.22
N GLN A 177 8.21 -18.34 -14.30
CA GLN A 177 7.15 -19.31 -13.97
C GLN A 177 6.00 -19.24 -14.97
N GLU A 178 5.35 -20.36 -15.21
CA GLU A 178 4.17 -20.41 -16.08
C GLU A 178 2.98 -19.68 -15.44
N CYS A 179 2.22 -18.98 -16.28
CA CYS A 179 1.04 -18.25 -15.86
C CYS A 179 -0.18 -19.17 -15.98
N PRO A 180 -0.85 -19.52 -14.88
CA PRO A 180 -1.76 -20.67 -14.82
C PRO A 180 -3.01 -20.56 -15.71
N PHE A 181 -3.41 -19.35 -16.10
CA PHE A 181 -4.62 -19.13 -16.91
C PHE A 181 -4.33 -18.98 -18.41
N LEU A 182 -3.06 -19.03 -18.82
CA LEU A 182 -2.62 -18.80 -20.19
C LEU A 182 -1.64 -19.89 -20.66
N ASP A 183 -2.02 -21.16 -20.51
CA ASP A 183 -1.19 -22.30 -20.91
C ASP A 183 -1.11 -22.49 -22.43
N ARG A 184 -2.06 -21.92 -23.16
CA ARG A 184 -2.08 -21.96 -24.64
C ARG A 184 -2.52 -20.62 -25.18
N ILE A 185 -1.55 -19.83 -25.59
CA ILE A 185 -1.79 -18.52 -26.17
C ILE A 185 -2.37 -18.70 -27.57
N THR A 186 -3.43 -17.97 -27.86
CA THR A 186 -4.06 -17.92 -29.15
C THR A 186 -3.51 -16.78 -30.01
N GLU A 187 -3.65 -16.90 -31.33
CA GLU A 187 -3.28 -15.82 -32.25
C GLU A 187 -4.09 -14.54 -32.00
N ASP A 188 -5.37 -14.68 -31.66
CA ASP A 188 -6.24 -13.53 -31.34
C ASP A 188 -5.75 -12.79 -30.09
N GLN A 189 -5.28 -13.51 -29.07
CA GLN A 189 -4.71 -12.87 -27.87
C GLN A 189 -3.40 -12.12 -28.17
N ILE A 190 -2.54 -12.70 -29.03
CA ILE A 190 -1.31 -12.04 -29.46
C ILE A 190 -1.62 -10.78 -30.26
N ASN A 191 -2.56 -10.83 -31.19
CA ASN A 191 -2.98 -9.70 -31.99
C ASN A 191 -3.56 -8.58 -31.10
N ALA A 192 -4.44 -8.91 -30.18
CA ALA A 192 -4.99 -7.96 -29.23
C ALA A 192 -3.92 -7.27 -28.36
N ALA A 193 -2.93 -8.05 -27.90
CA ALA A 193 -1.79 -7.49 -27.15
C ALA A 193 -0.92 -6.58 -28.00
N SER A 194 -0.70 -6.97 -29.27
CA SER A 194 0.07 -6.18 -30.23
C SER A 194 -0.60 -4.86 -30.54
N ASP A 195 -1.92 -4.87 -30.74
CA ASP A 195 -2.70 -3.67 -31.01
C ASP A 195 -2.68 -2.72 -29.80
N ALA A 196 -2.91 -3.23 -28.59
CA ALA A 196 -2.83 -2.45 -27.34
C ALA A 196 -1.42 -1.90 -27.11
N ALA A 197 -0.38 -2.71 -27.29
CA ALA A 197 1.01 -2.28 -27.15
C ALA A 197 1.38 -1.20 -28.18
N THR A 198 0.87 -1.31 -29.42
CA THR A 198 1.07 -0.33 -30.47
C THR A 198 0.40 0.99 -30.10
N GLN A 199 -0.86 0.96 -29.69
CA GLN A 199 -1.60 2.14 -29.26
C GLN A 199 -0.88 2.88 -28.11
N LEU A 200 -0.42 2.15 -27.09
CA LEU A 200 0.31 2.73 -25.97
C LEU A 200 1.71 3.26 -26.38
N SER A 201 2.35 2.65 -27.39
CA SER A 201 3.67 3.08 -27.88
C SER A 201 3.64 4.40 -28.64
N GLU A 202 2.48 4.81 -29.14
CA GLU A 202 2.26 6.09 -29.83
C GLU A 202 2.12 7.27 -28.87
N LEU A 203 1.99 6.98 -27.56
CA LEU A 203 1.84 7.98 -26.51
C LEU A 203 3.18 8.32 -25.85
N ASP A 204 3.29 9.54 -25.38
CA ASP A 204 4.42 9.98 -24.56
C ASP A 204 4.19 9.56 -23.10
N LEU A 205 4.42 8.28 -22.81
CA LEU A 205 4.26 7.68 -21.49
C LEU A 205 5.50 7.92 -20.60
N GLN A 206 5.85 9.19 -20.43
CA GLN A 206 6.99 9.57 -19.59
C GLN A 206 6.65 9.44 -18.09
N GLN A 207 7.68 9.20 -17.30
CA GLN A 207 7.57 9.32 -15.85
C GLN A 207 7.39 10.79 -15.46
N ILE A 208 6.43 11.06 -14.59
CA ILE A 208 6.22 12.38 -14.00
C ILE A 208 6.66 12.41 -12.55
N THR A 209 6.98 13.59 -12.05
CA THR A 209 7.06 13.87 -10.61
C THR A 209 5.74 14.47 -10.20
N TYR A 210 5.09 13.84 -9.26
CA TYR A 210 3.79 14.22 -8.75
C TYR A 210 3.92 14.76 -7.33
N GLY A 211 3.48 16.00 -7.12
CA GLY A 211 3.40 16.62 -5.81
C GLY A 211 2.18 16.12 -5.06
N VAL A 212 2.39 15.33 -4.02
CA VAL A 212 1.34 14.81 -3.15
C VAL A 212 0.98 15.85 -2.11
N GLU A 213 -0.28 16.23 -2.05
CA GLU A 213 -0.83 17.15 -1.05
C GLU A 213 -1.83 16.38 -0.18
N ASP A 214 -1.48 16.15 1.11
CA ASP A 214 -2.35 15.44 2.04
C ASP A 214 -2.44 13.91 1.82
N ALA A 215 -3.55 13.30 2.23
CA ALA A 215 -3.77 11.85 2.23
C ALA A 215 -4.18 11.33 0.85
N GLU A 216 -3.22 11.04 0.00
CA GLU A 216 -3.48 10.51 -1.35
C GLU A 216 -2.97 9.08 -1.50
N THR A 217 -3.64 8.31 -2.34
CA THR A 217 -3.37 6.90 -2.57
C THR A 217 -2.70 6.64 -3.91
N CYS A 218 -2.30 5.40 -4.13
CA CYS A 218 -1.77 4.98 -5.42
C CYS A 218 -2.78 5.13 -6.57
N LEU A 219 -4.08 5.03 -6.28
CA LEU A 219 -5.13 5.24 -7.29
C LEU A 219 -5.26 6.72 -7.66
N ASP A 220 -5.15 7.62 -6.66
CA ASP A 220 -5.13 9.07 -6.89
C ASP A 220 -3.93 9.46 -7.78
N ALA A 221 -2.77 8.81 -7.58
CA ALA A 221 -1.60 9.02 -8.41
C ALA A 221 -1.82 8.68 -9.89
N LEU A 222 -2.62 7.65 -10.21
CA LEU A 222 -2.97 7.33 -11.60
C LEU A 222 -3.85 8.43 -12.21
N THR A 223 -4.82 8.91 -11.46
CA THR A 223 -5.69 10.01 -11.88
C THR A 223 -4.88 11.29 -12.14
N ALA A 224 -3.96 11.61 -11.22
CA ALA A 224 -3.04 12.73 -11.38
C ALA A 224 -2.14 12.58 -12.61
N TYR A 225 -1.62 11.37 -12.85
CA TYR A 225 -0.84 11.05 -14.05
C TYR A 225 -1.62 11.39 -15.34
N GLY A 226 -2.88 10.96 -15.43
CA GLY A 226 -3.73 11.27 -16.57
C GLY A 226 -3.95 12.77 -16.76
N ASN A 227 -4.19 13.49 -15.66
CA ASN A 227 -4.40 14.94 -15.69
C ASN A 227 -3.15 15.70 -16.16
N GLU A 228 -1.97 15.30 -15.67
CA GLU A 228 -0.69 15.95 -15.99
C GLU A 228 -0.24 15.68 -17.41
N THR A 229 -0.36 14.44 -17.87
CA THR A 229 0.10 14.02 -19.20
C THR A 229 -0.93 14.24 -20.31
N GLY A 230 -2.18 14.47 -19.95
CA GLY A 230 -3.31 14.51 -20.90
C GLY A 230 -3.71 13.14 -21.45
N ILE A 231 -3.17 12.05 -20.88
CA ILE A 231 -3.51 10.69 -21.27
C ILE A 231 -4.86 10.31 -20.65
N PRO A 232 -5.84 9.85 -21.45
CA PRO A 232 -7.14 9.47 -20.91
C PRO A 232 -7.03 8.31 -19.92
N ILE A 233 -7.46 8.54 -18.69
CA ILE A 233 -7.63 7.53 -17.65
C ILE A 233 -9.11 7.42 -17.31
N SER A 234 -9.62 6.21 -17.20
CA SER A 234 -11.00 5.96 -16.72
C SER A 234 -11.04 4.79 -15.74
N GLY A 235 -12.09 4.69 -14.94
CA GLY A 235 -12.26 3.64 -13.93
C GLY A 235 -11.39 3.80 -12.68
N ALA A 236 -10.61 4.87 -12.59
CA ALA A 236 -9.74 5.16 -11.44
C ALA A 236 -10.44 6.00 -10.36
N ASP A 237 -11.77 5.90 -10.22
CA ASP A 237 -12.54 6.64 -9.25
C ASP A 237 -12.86 5.76 -8.03
N ARG A 238 -12.46 6.21 -6.85
CA ARG A 238 -12.76 5.55 -5.56
C ARG A 238 -14.24 5.37 -5.30
N SER A 239 -15.08 6.24 -5.85
CA SER A 239 -16.54 6.16 -5.67
C SER A 239 -17.20 5.05 -6.48
N SER A 240 -16.52 4.53 -7.48
CA SER A 240 -17.02 3.47 -8.37
C SER A 240 -16.74 2.06 -7.85
N HIS A 241 -16.84 1.85 -6.56
CA HIS A 241 -16.53 0.63 -5.78
C HIS A 241 -17.04 -0.73 -6.29
N GLY A 242 -17.32 -0.88 -7.55
CA GLY A 242 -17.88 -2.10 -8.14
C GLY A 242 -17.01 -2.80 -9.18
N SER A 243 -16.06 -2.14 -9.81
CA SER A 243 -15.34 -2.73 -10.92
C SER A 243 -13.95 -2.13 -11.13
N PHE A 244 -13.03 -2.40 -10.22
CA PHE A 244 -11.61 -2.05 -10.41
C PHE A 244 -10.98 -2.69 -11.66
N PHE A 245 -11.64 -3.67 -12.23
CA PHE A 245 -11.27 -4.22 -13.53
C PHE A 245 -11.56 -3.28 -14.70
N ASP A 246 -12.25 -2.17 -14.47
CA ASP A 246 -12.60 -1.21 -15.49
C ASP A 246 -11.58 -0.07 -15.67
N ILE A 247 -10.43 -0.14 -14.95
CA ILE A 247 -9.36 0.81 -15.18
C ILE A 247 -8.89 0.70 -16.63
N SER A 248 -8.91 1.84 -17.31
CA SER A 248 -8.40 1.95 -18.67
C SER A 248 -7.39 3.09 -18.76
N VAL A 249 -6.28 2.82 -19.40
CA VAL A 249 -5.27 3.82 -19.77
C VAL A 249 -5.26 3.94 -21.29
N ALA A 250 -5.61 5.10 -21.79
CA ALA A 250 -5.69 5.38 -23.23
C ALA A 250 -6.57 4.40 -24.02
N GLY A 251 -7.64 3.90 -23.41
CA GLY A 251 -8.54 2.92 -24.03
C GLY A 251 -8.09 1.45 -23.86
N THR A 252 -6.91 1.19 -23.34
CA THR A 252 -6.48 -0.18 -22.99
C THR A 252 -7.06 -0.53 -21.63
N ASP A 253 -8.01 -1.44 -21.61
CA ASP A 253 -8.74 -1.91 -20.44
C ASP A 253 -8.46 -3.40 -20.15
N ASN A 254 -9.31 -4.05 -19.37
CA ASN A 254 -9.20 -5.46 -18.97
C ASN A 254 -9.70 -6.46 -20.03
N THR A 255 -10.06 -6.04 -21.21
CA THR A 255 -10.63 -6.95 -22.25
C THR A 255 -9.60 -7.85 -22.89
N PHE A 256 -8.32 -7.55 -22.75
CA PHE A 256 -7.23 -8.37 -23.23
C PHE A 256 -7.03 -9.65 -22.39
N GLY A 257 -6.53 -10.72 -23.04
CA GLY A 257 -6.10 -11.94 -22.36
C GLY A 257 -7.11 -13.09 -22.39
N GLY A 258 -8.31 -12.82 -22.90
CA GLY A 258 -9.37 -13.84 -23.00
C GLY A 258 -10.05 -14.11 -21.65
N THR A 259 -11.06 -14.92 -21.69
CA THR A 259 -11.88 -15.29 -20.53
C THR A 259 -11.40 -16.61 -19.95
N TYR A 260 -11.17 -16.66 -18.68
CA TYR A 260 -10.96 -17.93 -17.96
C TYR A 260 -12.11 -18.15 -16.99
N THR A 261 -12.36 -19.42 -16.64
CA THR A 261 -13.41 -19.77 -15.69
C THR A 261 -12.79 -20.56 -14.55
N GLU A 262 -12.82 -20.00 -13.37
CA GLU A 262 -12.46 -20.68 -12.14
C GLU A 262 -13.67 -20.70 -11.19
N ASN A 263 -14.03 -21.87 -10.68
CA ASN A 263 -15.19 -22.04 -9.77
C ASN A 263 -16.52 -21.45 -10.30
N GLY A 264 -16.70 -21.41 -11.62
CA GLY A 264 -17.90 -20.87 -12.27
C GLY A 264 -17.87 -19.35 -12.48
N VAL A 265 -16.79 -18.69 -12.13
CA VAL A 265 -16.57 -17.24 -12.35
C VAL A 265 -15.80 -17.07 -13.66
N CYS A 266 -16.33 -16.27 -14.57
CA CYS A 266 -15.65 -15.86 -15.80
C CYS A 266 -14.95 -14.52 -15.55
N SER A 267 -13.64 -14.47 -15.81
CA SER A 267 -12.84 -13.25 -15.73
C SER A 267 -11.89 -13.11 -16.90
N THR A 268 -11.48 -11.91 -17.22
CA THR A 268 -10.42 -11.64 -18.18
C THR A 268 -9.06 -11.67 -17.50
N ALA A 269 -8.02 -12.14 -18.22
CA ALA A 269 -6.68 -12.22 -17.64
C ALA A 269 -5.98 -10.87 -17.58
N GLY A 270 -6.36 -9.91 -18.44
CA GLY A 270 -5.72 -8.58 -18.52
C GLY A 270 -6.28 -7.58 -17.52
N LEU A 271 -5.41 -6.83 -16.85
CA LEU A 271 -5.80 -5.70 -16.01
C LEU A 271 -4.62 -4.80 -15.67
N TRP A 272 -4.93 -3.56 -15.29
CA TRP A 272 -3.95 -2.65 -14.71
C TRP A 272 -3.75 -2.94 -13.22
N MET A 273 -2.51 -3.06 -12.81
CA MET A 273 -2.10 -3.24 -11.42
C MET A 273 -1.12 -2.17 -11.01
N CYS A 274 -1.12 -1.82 -9.73
CA CYS A 274 -0.21 -0.86 -9.17
C CYS A 274 1.02 -1.55 -8.57
N GLN A 275 2.21 -1.10 -8.93
CA GLN A 275 3.46 -1.49 -8.29
C GLN A 275 4.04 -0.27 -7.57
N VAL A 276 4.23 -0.39 -6.25
CA VAL A 276 4.85 0.65 -5.44
C VAL A 276 6.23 0.20 -5.01
N THR A 277 7.24 0.99 -5.36
CA THR A 277 8.59 0.80 -4.82
C THR A 277 8.83 1.81 -3.72
N ARG A 278 8.99 1.31 -2.50
CA ARG A 278 9.30 2.07 -1.30
C ARG A 278 10.65 1.61 -0.74
N GLY A 279 11.66 2.46 -0.79
CA GLY A 279 13.02 2.07 -0.45
C GLY A 279 13.56 0.98 -1.39
N GLN A 280 13.74 -0.23 -0.88
CA GLN A 280 14.28 -1.37 -1.65
C GLN A 280 13.23 -2.46 -1.92
N ILE A 281 11.99 -2.23 -1.55
CA ILE A 281 10.91 -3.20 -1.67
C ILE A 281 9.91 -2.70 -2.70
N THR A 282 9.57 -3.56 -3.65
CA THR A 282 8.46 -3.36 -4.56
C THR A 282 7.33 -4.30 -4.18
N ILE A 283 6.13 -3.74 -3.99
CA ILE A 283 4.90 -4.48 -3.77
C ILE A 283 3.98 -4.26 -4.96
N THR A 284 3.32 -5.31 -5.40
CA THR A 284 2.29 -5.24 -6.43
C THR A 284 0.92 -5.32 -5.76
N LEU A 285 0.09 -4.36 -6.08
CA LEU A 285 -1.24 -4.16 -5.51
C LEU A 285 -2.28 -4.35 -6.61
N ASP A 286 -3.35 -5.04 -6.29
CA ASP A 286 -4.56 -4.95 -7.10
C ASP A 286 -5.18 -3.55 -6.99
N PRO A 287 -6.08 -3.15 -7.91
CA PRO A 287 -6.68 -1.82 -7.87
C PRO A 287 -7.45 -1.51 -6.59
N ALA A 288 -8.08 -2.52 -5.96
CA ALA A 288 -8.79 -2.34 -4.70
C ALA A 288 -7.83 -1.96 -3.57
N THR A 289 -6.73 -2.70 -3.43
CA THR A 289 -5.69 -2.39 -2.45
C THR A 289 -5.02 -1.04 -2.77
N ALA A 290 -4.77 -0.74 -4.04
CA ALA A 290 -4.18 0.54 -4.48
C ALA A 290 -5.05 1.75 -4.11
N SER A 291 -6.38 1.58 -4.01
CA SER A 291 -7.32 2.64 -3.65
C SER A 291 -7.25 3.09 -2.19
N ILE A 292 -6.63 2.28 -1.33
CA ILE A 292 -6.44 2.58 0.10
C ILE A 292 -4.97 2.45 0.53
N PHE A 293 -4.07 2.28 -0.42
CA PHE A 293 -2.64 2.25 -0.15
C PHE A 293 -2.08 3.66 -0.27
N TYR A 294 -1.86 4.29 0.88
CA TYR A 294 -1.42 5.68 0.97
C TYR A 294 0.02 5.87 0.55
N LEU A 295 0.25 6.92 -0.23
CA LEU A 295 1.56 7.34 -0.70
C LEU A 295 2.42 7.87 0.45
N MET A 296 3.73 7.69 0.31
CA MET A 296 4.73 8.17 1.26
C MET A 296 5.93 8.80 0.53
N PRO A 297 6.70 9.66 1.20
CA PRO A 297 7.88 10.25 0.63
C PRO A 297 8.86 9.20 0.08
N GLY A 298 9.29 9.40 -1.17
CA GLY A 298 10.22 8.51 -1.85
C GLY A 298 9.59 7.29 -2.52
N ASP A 299 8.27 7.18 -2.53
CA ASP A 299 7.59 6.16 -3.32
C ASP A 299 7.79 6.39 -4.81
N VAL A 300 7.87 5.28 -5.54
CA VAL A 300 7.79 5.25 -7.00
C VAL A 300 6.61 4.36 -7.37
N VAL A 301 5.63 4.95 -8.06
CA VAL A 301 4.37 4.29 -8.43
C VAL A 301 4.41 3.94 -9.91
N ALA A 302 4.27 2.66 -10.22
CA ALA A 302 4.12 2.17 -11.58
C ALA A 302 2.73 1.55 -11.75
N TRP A 303 1.94 2.06 -12.67
CA TRP A 303 0.74 1.37 -13.12
C TRP A 303 1.11 0.46 -14.27
N SER A 304 1.14 -0.84 -13.98
CA SER A 304 1.66 -1.88 -14.87
C SER A 304 0.53 -2.74 -15.38
N TYR A 305 0.50 -2.95 -16.71
CA TYR A 305 -0.49 -3.87 -17.30
C TYR A 305 -0.07 -5.32 -17.08
N SER A 306 -0.92 -6.07 -16.41
CA SER A 306 -0.79 -7.53 -16.31
C SER A 306 -1.57 -8.21 -17.42
N CYS A 307 -0.96 -9.17 -18.08
CA CYS A 307 -1.60 -10.04 -19.06
C CYS A 307 -2.17 -11.32 -18.43
N ASN A 308 -1.97 -11.53 -17.12
CA ASN A 308 -2.44 -12.74 -16.44
C ASN A 308 -2.65 -12.53 -14.93
N LEU A 309 -3.61 -11.67 -14.58
CA LEU A 309 -4.09 -11.45 -13.19
C LEU A 309 -2.95 -11.24 -12.18
N GLY A 310 -1.92 -10.50 -12.56
CA GLY A 310 -0.77 -10.20 -11.71
C GLY A 310 0.30 -11.29 -11.65
N TYR A 311 0.06 -12.50 -12.14
CA TYR A 311 1.07 -13.58 -12.13
C TYR A 311 2.33 -13.21 -12.89
N ASP A 312 2.20 -12.48 -13.99
CA ASP A 312 3.30 -11.98 -14.80
C ASP A 312 4.04 -10.81 -14.15
N LEU A 313 3.44 -10.15 -13.19
CA LEU A 313 4.03 -9.10 -12.34
C LEU A 313 4.49 -9.63 -10.97
N GLY A 314 4.36 -10.93 -10.72
CA GLY A 314 4.79 -11.58 -9.47
C GLY A 314 3.84 -11.45 -8.28
N ALA A 315 2.62 -10.97 -8.49
CA ALA A 315 1.60 -10.84 -7.45
C ALA A 315 0.22 -11.24 -8.00
N PRO A 316 -0.11 -12.53 -7.96
CA PRO A 316 -1.41 -12.98 -8.42
C PRO A 316 -2.53 -12.42 -7.55
N ILE A 317 -3.61 -11.95 -8.20
CA ILE A 317 -4.88 -11.71 -7.52
C ILE A 317 -5.42 -13.07 -7.08
N ARG A 318 -5.74 -13.21 -5.83
CA ARG A 318 -6.27 -14.44 -5.21
C ARG A 318 -7.74 -14.31 -4.93
#